data_9d4800af987e9ee65e3dd7788e6128a7
#
_entry.id   9d4800af987e9ee65e3dd7788e6128a7
#
_cell.length_a   1.000
_cell.length_b   1.000
_cell.length_c   1.000
_cell.angle_alpha   90.00
_cell.angle_beta   90.00
_cell.angle_gamma   90.00
#
_symmetry.space_group_name_H-M   'P 1'
#
loop_
_entity.id
_entity.type
_entity.pdbx_description
1 polymer ?
#
loop_
_entity_poly.entity_id
_entity_poly.type
_entity_poly.pdbx_seq_one_letter_code
_entity_poly.pdbx_strand_id
1 'polypeptide(L)'
;DQPFLMPIEDVFSISGRGTVVTGRVERGVINVGDEIEIVGIKDTSKTTCTGVEMFRKLLDRGEAGDNIGALLRGVEREGVERGQCLVKPGSVTPHTKFEAEAYVLTKEEGGRHTPFFANYRPQFYFRTTDVTGEVTLPSGTEMVMPGDDGKFSVKLITPIAMNENLNFAIREGGKTVGAGVVTKIVK
;
A
#
# COMPACT_ATOMS: atom_id res chain seq x y z
N ASP A 1 -7.46 -1.34 -19.11
CA ASP A 1 -6.14 -1.24 -19.73
C ASP A 1 -5.04 -0.69 -18.82
N GLN A 2 -5.27 -0.66 -17.51
CA GLN A 2 -4.24 -0.26 -16.56
C GLN A 2 -3.36 -1.46 -16.21
N PRO A 3 -2.07 -1.23 -15.88
CA PRO A 3 -1.19 -2.31 -15.45
C PRO A 3 -1.73 -2.98 -14.19
N PHE A 4 -1.59 -4.29 -14.10
CA PHE A 4 -2.05 -5.07 -12.97
C PHE A 4 -1.44 -4.60 -11.65
N LEU A 5 -2.27 -4.50 -10.63
CA LEU A 5 -1.84 -4.26 -9.25
C LEU A 5 -2.83 -4.92 -8.29
N MET A 6 -2.29 -5.71 -7.36
CA MET A 6 -3.07 -6.32 -6.29
C MET A 6 -2.33 -6.16 -4.97
N PRO A 7 -2.92 -5.43 -3.99
CA PRO A 7 -2.36 -5.38 -2.65
C PRO A 7 -2.50 -6.74 -1.96
N ILE A 8 -1.45 -7.17 -1.27
CA ILE A 8 -1.46 -8.46 -0.58
C ILE A 8 -2.11 -8.30 0.80
N GLU A 9 -3.12 -9.11 1.08
CA GLU A 9 -3.81 -9.14 2.37
C GLU A 9 -3.31 -10.28 3.24
N ASP A 10 -3.27 -11.50 2.73
CA ASP A 10 -2.82 -12.67 3.46
C ASP A 10 -1.89 -13.54 2.64
N VAL A 11 -1.08 -14.31 3.34
CA VAL A 11 -0.08 -15.20 2.73
C VAL A 11 -0.22 -16.58 3.34
N PHE A 12 -0.29 -17.62 2.49
CA PHE A 12 -0.44 -19.00 2.92
C PHE A 12 0.61 -19.87 2.22
N SER A 13 1.10 -20.87 2.93
CA SER A 13 1.90 -21.93 2.33
C SER A 13 0.98 -23.11 2.05
N ILE A 14 1.09 -23.67 0.85
CA ILE A 14 0.39 -24.89 0.50
C ILE A 14 1.42 -25.97 0.26
N SER A 15 1.36 -27.04 1.05
CA SER A 15 2.30 -28.15 0.96
C SER A 15 2.36 -28.70 -0.46
N GLY A 16 3.57 -28.75 -1.02
CA GLY A 16 3.82 -29.26 -2.36
C GLY A 16 3.41 -28.34 -3.50
N ARG A 17 2.87 -27.14 -3.21
CA ARG A 17 2.41 -26.22 -4.25
C ARG A 17 3.05 -24.85 -4.18
N GLY A 18 3.61 -24.46 -3.04
CA GLY A 18 4.27 -23.17 -2.87
C GLY A 18 3.46 -22.19 -2.06
N THR A 19 3.63 -20.90 -2.37
CA THR A 19 3.02 -19.81 -1.62
C THR A 19 1.86 -19.21 -2.37
N VAL A 20 0.74 -19.00 -1.65
CA VAL A 20 -0.44 -18.33 -2.18
C VAL A 20 -0.61 -17.01 -1.45
N VAL A 21 -0.81 -15.94 -2.20
CA VAL A 21 -1.13 -14.63 -1.64
C VAL A 21 -2.55 -14.27 -2.03
N THR A 22 -3.30 -13.69 -1.11
CA THR A 22 -4.69 -13.29 -1.37
C THR A 22 -4.82 -11.78 -1.34
N GLY A 23 -5.78 -11.28 -2.07
CA GLY A 23 -6.10 -9.88 -2.09
C GLY A 23 -7.17 -9.57 -3.13
N ARG A 24 -7.51 -8.30 -3.20
CA ARG A 24 -8.45 -7.81 -4.20
C ARG A 24 -7.66 -7.12 -5.31
N VAL A 25 -7.89 -7.52 -6.55
CA VAL A 25 -7.25 -6.86 -7.69
C VAL A 25 -7.75 -5.42 -7.76
N GLU A 26 -6.83 -4.47 -7.61
CA GLU A 26 -7.16 -3.05 -7.62
C GLU A 26 -7.35 -2.55 -9.03
N ARG A 27 -6.54 -3.02 -9.97
CA ARG A 27 -6.60 -2.64 -11.38
C ARG A 27 -5.92 -3.67 -12.25
N GLY A 28 -6.25 -3.64 -13.53
CA GLY A 28 -5.62 -4.51 -14.52
C GLY A 28 -6.08 -5.95 -14.45
N VAL A 29 -5.34 -6.82 -15.11
CA VAL A 29 -5.63 -8.24 -15.23
C VAL A 29 -4.37 -9.05 -14.97
N ILE A 30 -4.49 -10.15 -14.23
CA ILE A 30 -3.43 -11.13 -14.07
C ILE A 30 -3.85 -12.44 -14.70
N ASN A 31 -2.99 -13.01 -15.52
CA ASN A 31 -3.22 -14.31 -16.16
C ASN A 31 -2.25 -15.34 -15.58
N VAL A 32 -2.68 -16.59 -15.55
CA VAL A 32 -1.79 -17.69 -15.22
C VAL A 32 -0.62 -17.69 -16.24
N GLY A 33 0.59 -17.73 -15.73
CA GLY A 33 1.79 -17.65 -16.55
C GLY A 33 2.43 -16.29 -16.61
N ASP A 34 1.75 -15.25 -16.13
CA ASP A 34 2.31 -13.90 -16.15
C ASP A 34 3.48 -13.76 -15.18
N GLU A 35 4.51 -13.05 -15.63
CA GLU A 35 5.58 -12.58 -14.75
C GLU A 35 5.09 -11.37 -13.99
N ILE A 36 5.38 -11.32 -12.70
CA ILE A 36 4.97 -10.22 -11.83
C ILE A 36 6.12 -9.83 -10.91
N GLU A 37 6.02 -8.63 -10.34
CA GLU A 37 6.94 -8.17 -9.31
C GLU A 37 6.21 -8.05 -7.98
N ILE A 38 6.94 -8.30 -6.90
CA ILE A 38 6.48 -8.10 -5.53
C ILE A 38 7.17 -6.84 -5.03
N VAL A 39 6.39 -5.80 -4.77
CA VAL A 39 6.91 -4.45 -4.50
C VAL A 39 6.48 -3.95 -3.14
N GLY A 40 7.40 -3.32 -2.42
CA GLY A 40 7.16 -2.70 -1.13
C GLY A 40 7.78 -3.47 0.02
N ILE A 41 8.08 -2.78 1.10
CA ILE A 41 8.62 -3.27 2.37
C ILE A 41 10.01 -3.87 2.22
N LYS A 42 10.17 -4.86 1.37
CA LYS A 42 11.44 -5.54 1.08
C LYS A 42 11.92 -5.16 -0.31
N ASP A 43 13.11 -5.58 -0.66
CA ASP A 43 13.62 -5.40 -2.01
C ASP A 43 12.64 -6.01 -3.02
N THR A 44 12.47 -5.33 -4.15
CA THR A 44 11.59 -5.82 -5.21
C THR A 44 12.10 -7.17 -5.73
N SER A 45 11.19 -8.11 -5.84
CA SER A 45 11.50 -9.44 -6.36
C SER A 45 10.56 -9.78 -7.51
N LYS A 46 10.97 -10.74 -8.34
CA LYS A 46 10.18 -11.20 -9.47
C LYS A 46 9.74 -12.63 -9.26
N THR A 47 8.57 -12.96 -9.75
CA THR A 47 8.07 -14.32 -9.74
C THR A 47 7.09 -14.50 -10.90
N THR A 48 6.57 -15.71 -11.04
CA THR A 48 5.56 -16.04 -12.04
C THR A 48 4.31 -16.48 -11.31
N CYS A 49 3.16 -15.98 -11.75
CA CYS A 49 1.88 -16.44 -11.25
C CYS A 49 1.57 -17.78 -11.92
N THR A 50 1.54 -18.85 -11.14
CA THR A 50 1.30 -20.20 -11.68
C THR A 50 -0.12 -20.70 -11.47
N GLY A 51 -0.95 -19.91 -10.76
CA GLY A 51 -2.34 -20.25 -10.56
C GLY A 51 -3.12 -19.07 -10.04
N VAL A 52 -4.37 -19.00 -10.39
CA VAL A 52 -5.33 -18.00 -9.89
C VAL A 52 -6.54 -18.77 -9.42
N GLU A 53 -7.03 -18.47 -8.21
CA GLU A 53 -8.23 -19.12 -7.69
C GLU A 53 -9.18 -18.10 -7.06
N MET A 54 -10.47 -18.41 -7.10
CA MET A 54 -11.50 -17.62 -6.47
C MET A 54 -12.61 -18.58 -6.05
N PHE A 55 -13.03 -18.53 -4.77
CA PHE A 55 -14.05 -19.43 -4.22
C PHE A 55 -13.72 -20.91 -4.45
N ARG A 56 -12.44 -21.27 -4.28
CA ARG A 56 -11.93 -22.65 -4.44
C ARG A 56 -11.99 -23.16 -5.88
N LYS A 57 -12.21 -22.27 -6.84
CA LYS A 57 -12.17 -22.62 -8.26
C LYS A 57 -10.90 -22.09 -8.88
N LEU A 58 -10.29 -22.89 -9.73
CA LEU A 58 -9.14 -22.47 -10.51
C LEU A 58 -9.62 -21.65 -11.69
N LEU A 59 -8.97 -20.52 -11.90
CA LEU A 59 -9.30 -19.62 -13.00
C LEU A 59 -8.08 -19.42 -13.88
N ASP A 60 -8.31 -18.96 -15.10
CA ASP A 60 -7.22 -18.61 -16.00
C ASP A 60 -6.70 -17.21 -15.72
N ARG A 61 -7.53 -16.35 -15.13
CA ARG A 61 -7.16 -14.97 -14.86
C ARG A 61 -7.99 -14.35 -13.74
N GLY A 62 -7.47 -13.24 -13.18
CA GLY A 62 -8.19 -12.38 -12.25
C GLY A 62 -8.27 -10.97 -12.82
N GLU A 63 -9.38 -10.29 -12.58
CA GLU A 63 -9.65 -8.94 -13.08
C GLU A 63 -9.89 -7.97 -11.95
N ALA A 64 -9.77 -6.67 -12.25
CA ALA A 64 -10.06 -5.62 -11.27
C ALA A 64 -11.40 -5.85 -10.58
N GLY A 65 -11.39 -5.77 -9.26
CA GLY A 65 -12.57 -6.02 -8.42
C GLY A 65 -12.66 -7.44 -7.89
N ASP A 66 -11.94 -8.39 -8.46
CA ASP A 66 -11.97 -9.79 -8.00
C ASP A 66 -11.13 -9.98 -6.74
N ASN A 67 -11.67 -10.75 -5.79
CA ASN A 67 -10.88 -11.26 -4.66
C ASN A 67 -10.31 -12.60 -5.09
N ILE A 68 -8.99 -12.69 -5.16
CA ILE A 68 -8.32 -13.89 -5.67
C ILE A 68 -7.21 -14.36 -4.76
N GLY A 69 -6.81 -15.62 -4.95
CA GLY A 69 -5.54 -16.15 -4.48
C GLY A 69 -4.64 -16.36 -5.67
N ALA A 70 -3.41 -15.87 -5.60
CA ALA A 70 -2.43 -16.05 -6.65
C ALA A 70 -1.32 -16.98 -6.15
N LEU A 71 -1.05 -18.04 -6.91
CA LEU A 71 0.00 -18.98 -6.58
C LEU A 71 1.31 -18.48 -7.20
N LEU A 72 2.35 -18.35 -6.38
CA LEU A 72 3.62 -17.76 -6.78
C LEU A 72 4.70 -18.84 -6.85
N ARG A 73 5.44 -18.82 -7.95
CA ARG A 73 6.53 -19.79 -8.17
C ARG A 73 7.78 -19.40 -7.39
N GLY A 74 8.33 -20.36 -6.65
CA GLY A 74 9.64 -20.20 -6.01
C GLY A 74 9.71 -19.15 -4.92
N VAL A 75 8.56 -18.74 -4.37
CA VAL A 75 8.52 -17.77 -3.28
C VAL A 75 8.19 -18.48 -2.00
N GLU A 76 9.04 -18.27 -0.98
CA GLU A 76 8.79 -18.77 0.37
C GLU A 76 7.76 -17.86 1.06
N ARG A 77 7.04 -18.44 2.03
CA ARG A 77 6.06 -17.64 2.78
C ARG A 77 6.70 -16.44 3.46
N GLU A 78 7.94 -16.59 3.92
CA GLU A 78 8.69 -15.54 4.59
C GLU A 78 9.21 -14.47 3.63
N GLY A 79 9.20 -14.75 2.32
CA GLY A 79 9.66 -13.82 1.29
C GLY A 79 8.62 -12.82 0.86
N VAL A 80 7.39 -12.94 1.34
CA VAL A 80 6.28 -12.08 0.95
C VAL A 80 5.41 -11.81 2.16
N GLU A 81 4.80 -10.61 2.23
CA GLU A 81 3.99 -10.26 3.39
C GLU A 81 2.89 -9.26 3.05
N ARG A 82 1.93 -9.16 3.94
CA ARG A 82 0.87 -8.17 3.86
C ARG A 82 1.48 -6.78 3.75
N GLY A 83 0.93 -5.95 2.88
CA GLY A 83 1.41 -4.60 2.65
C GLY A 83 2.25 -4.46 1.39
N GLN A 84 2.76 -5.57 0.88
CA GLN A 84 3.38 -5.58 -0.44
C GLN A 84 2.31 -5.65 -1.51
N CYS A 85 2.68 -5.34 -2.76
CA CYS A 85 1.78 -5.43 -3.90
C CYS A 85 2.36 -6.34 -4.96
N LEU A 86 1.50 -7.13 -5.59
CA LEU A 86 1.84 -7.80 -6.84
C LEU A 86 1.54 -6.82 -7.97
N VAL A 87 2.49 -6.61 -8.86
CA VAL A 87 2.32 -5.66 -9.95
C VAL A 87 2.90 -6.20 -11.26
N LYS A 88 2.41 -5.64 -12.37
CA LYS A 88 3.04 -5.89 -13.67
C LYS A 88 4.48 -5.37 -13.59
N PRO A 89 5.47 -6.15 -14.08
CA PRO A 89 6.87 -5.72 -13.97
C PRO A 89 7.11 -4.34 -14.53
N GLY A 90 7.84 -3.51 -13.76
CA GLY A 90 8.19 -2.16 -14.16
C GLY A 90 7.09 -1.12 -14.03
N SER A 91 5.90 -1.49 -13.59
CA SER A 91 4.76 -0.56 -13.54
C SER A 91 4.70 0.28 -12.28
N VAL A 92 5.21 -0.22 -11.17
CA VAL A 92 5.19 0.48 -9.88
C VAL A 92 6.51 0.22 -9.17
N THR A 93 7.03 1.26 -8.52
CA THR A 93 8.25 1.14 -7.72
C THR A 93 7.97 1.49 -6.27
N PRO A 94 8.83 1.03 -5.33
CA PRO A 94 8.65 1.37 -3.91
C PRO A 94 9.27 2.73 -3.61
N HIS A 95 8.66 3.45 -2.66
CA HIS A 95 9.12 4.79 -2.29
C HIS A 95 8.98 5.03 -0.80
N THR A 96 9.85 5.89 -0.27
CA THR A 96 9.83 6.28 1.15
C THR A 96 9.52 7.76 1.34
N LYS A 97 9.78 8.61 0.33
CA LYS A 97 9.60 10.05 0.47
C LYS A 97 8.60 10.58 -0.54
N PHE A 98 7.65 11.32 -0.04
CA PHE A 98 6.63 11.91 -0.89
C PHE A 98 6.07 13.20 -0.29
N GLU A 99 5.45 14.00 -1.14
CA GLU A 99 4.66 15.16 -0.72
C GLU A 99 3.19 14.78 -0.78
N ALA A 100 2.43 15.33 0.15
CA ALA A 100 1.02 14.97 0.30
C ALA A 100 0.16 16.16 0.65
N GLU A 101 -1.13 16.02 0.35
CA GLU A 101 -2.18 16.88 0.88
C GLU A 101 -3.10 16.01 1.71
N ALA A 102 -3.47 16.47 2.89
CA ALA A 102 -4.34 15.68 3.77
C ALA A 102 -5.28 16.58 4.54
N TYR A 103 -6.46 16.04 4.81
CA TYR A 103 -7.44 16.61 5.70
C TYR A 103 -7.27 15.99 7.08
N VAL A 104 -7.17 16.83 8.11
CA VAL A 104 -7.03 16.37 9.49
C VAL A 104 -8.40 16.40 10.13
N LEU A 105 -8.88 15.24 10.59
CA LEU A 105 -10.21 15.13 11.18
C LEU A 105 -10.34 15.99 12.43
N THR A 106 -11.53 16.59 12.61
CA THR A 106 -11.83 17.34 13.83
C THR A 106 -12.06 16.37 14.98
N LYS A 107 -12.07 16.90 16.20
CA LYS A 107 -12.39 16.11 17.40
C LYS A 107 -13.77 15.45 17.25
N GLU A 108 -14.74 16.18 16.73
CA GLU A 108 -16.11 15.70 16.53
C GLU A 108 -16.17 14.56 15.52
N GLU A 109 -15.27 14.54 14.57
CA GLU A 109 -15.16 13.47 13.57
C GLU A 109 -14.36 12.28 14.08
N GLY A 110 -13.89 12.33 15.32
CA GLY A 110 -13.10 11.26 15.90
C GLY A 110 -11.59 11.47 15.77
N GLY A 111 -11.17 12.66 15.35
CA GLY A 111 -9.76 12.99 15.17
C GLY A 111 -9.05 13.47 16.42
N ARG A 112 -7.92 14.13 16.20
CA ARG A 112 -7.10 14.67 17.27
C ARG A 112 -7.80 15.85 17.95
N HIS A 113 -7.44 16.07 19.22
CA HIS A 113 -7.92 17.24 19.96
C HIS A 113 -6.95 18.41 19.84
N THR A 114 -5.72 18.14 19.43
CA THR A 114 -4.65 19.13 19.39
C THR A 114 -4.01 19.14 18.01
N PRO A 115 -3.35 20.27 17.62
CA PRO A 115 -2.63 20.30 16.36
C PRO A 115 -1.42 19.37 16.38
N PHE A 116 -0.88 19.06 15.21
CA PHE A 116 0.41 18.39 15.15
C PHE A 116 1.45 19.33 14.53
N PHE A 117 2.70 19.08 14.89
CA PHE A 117 3.84 19.91 14.50
C PHE A 117 4.80 19.10 13.63
N ALA A 118 5.85 19.76 13.16
CA ALA A 118 6.95 19.05 12.48
C ALA A 118 7.47 17.94 13.41
N ASN A 119 7.98 16.88 12.82
CA ASN A 119 8.43 15.67 13.52
C ASN A 119 7.31 14.80 14.08
N TYR A 120 6.08 15.10 13.73
CA TYR A 120 4.95 14.22 14.00
C TYR A 120 5.20 12.88 13.31
N ARG A 121 5.03 11.78 14.05
CA ARG A 121 5.33 10.43 13.55
C ARG A 121 4.15 9.48 13.69
N PRO A 122 3.07 9.72 12.91
CA PRO A 122 1.93 8.81 12.94
C PRO A 122 2.17 7.61 12.05
N GLN A 123 1.15 6.78 11.92
CA GLN A 123 1.14 5.70 10.93
C GLN A 123 0.35 6.15 9.72
N PHE A 124 0.83 5.74 8.56
CA PHE A 124 0.19 6.00 7.27
C PHE A 124 -0.33 4.68 6.75
N TYR A 125 -1.64 4.59 6.60
CA TYR A 125 -2.27 3.37 6.14
C TYR A 125 -2.39 3.40 4.61
N PHE A 126 -1.62 2.55 3.97
CA PHE A 126 -1.65 2.39 2.52
C PHE A 126 -2.23 1.04 2.18
N ARG A 127 -3.37 1.01 1.52
CA ARG A 127 -4.04 -0.22 1.04
C ARG A 127 -4.29 -1.24 2.15
N THR A 128 -3.30 -2.03 2.54
CA THR A 128 -3.49 -3.13 3.49
C THR A 128 -2.58 -3.06 4.71
N THR A 129 -1.74 -2.04 4.84
CA THR A 129 -0.80 -1.98 5.95
C THR A 129 -0.53 -0.56 6.44
N ASP A 130 -0.18 -0.46 7.72
CA ASP A 130 0.28 0.77 8.35
C ASP A 130 1.80 0.84 8.28
N VAL A 131 2.33 2.03 8.01
CA VAL A 131 3.77 2.28 8.03
C VAL A 131 4.02 3.58 8.79
N THR A 132 4.93 3.55 9.74
CA THR A 132 5.31 4.77 10.46
C THR A 132 6.04 5.72 9.53
N GLY A 133 5.69 6.99 9.59
CA GLY A 133 6.35 8.03 8.80
C GLY A 133 6.52 9.30 9.60
N GLU A 134 7.53 10.08 9.23
CA GLU A 134 7.80 11.38 9.85
C GLU A 134 7.32 12.50 8.94
N VAL A 135 6.58 13.44 9.51
CA VAL A 135 6.01 14.59 8.79
C VAL A 135 6.97 15.77 8.87
N THR A 136 7.20 16.41 7.73
CA THR A 136 7.92 17.69 7.65
C THR A 136 6.96 18.71 7.06
N LEU A 137 6.77 19.82 7.77
CA LEU A 137 5.86 20.88 7.34
C LEU A 137 6.59 21.86 6.42
N PRO A 138 5.87 22.51 5.48
CA PRO A 138 6.49 23.50 4.61
C PRO A 138 7.01 24.71 5.39
N SER A 139 7.98 25.39 4.81
CA SER A 139 8.51 26.63 5.38
C SER A 139 7.37 27.62 5.65
N GLY A 140 7.34 28.19 6.85
CA GLY A 140 6.31 29.11 7.25
C GLY A 140 5.08 28.48 7.88
N THR A 141 4.99 27.15 7.88
CA THR A 141 3.91 26.43 8.53
C THR A 141 4.46 25.79 9.80
N GLU A 142 3.93 26.16 10.95
CA GLU A 142 4.40 25.63 12.23
C GLU A 142 3.60 24.43 12.71
N MET A 143 2.32 24.37 12.33
CA MET A 143 1.43 23.31 12.79
C MET A 143 0.25 23.12 11.84
N VAL A 144 -0.43 21.99 11.98
CA VAL A 144 -1.68 21.70 11.29
C VAL A 144 -2.74 21.43 12.34
N MET A 145 -3.85 22.17 12.25
CA MET A 145 -4.94 22.08 13.20
C MET A 145 -5.95 21.02 12.79
N PRO A 146 -6.64 20.38 13.75
CA PRO A 146 -7.79 19.55 13.41
C PRO A 146 -8.81 20.36 12.60
N GLY A 147 -9.29 19.78 11.50
CA GLY A 147 -10.21 20.47 10.60
C GLY A 147 -9.53 21.17 9.43
N ASP A 148 -8.21 21.26 9.44
CA ASP A 148 -7.46 21.88 8.35
C ASP A 148 -7.12 20.90 7.25
N ASP A 149 -7.01 21.44 6.03
CA ASP A 149 -6.28 20.78 4.96
C ASP A 149 -4.82 21.22 5.07
N GLY A 150 -3.90 20.27 4.99
CA GLY A 150 -2.49 20.60 5.10
C GLY A 150 -1.69 20.00 3.95
N LYS A 151 -0.62 20.69 3.59
CA LYS A 151 0.39 20.16 2.65
C LYS A 151 1.65 19.89 3.44
N PHE A 152 2.24 18.72 3.25
CA PHE A 152 3.44 18.35 3.98
C PHE A 152 4.22 17.25 3.25
N SER A 153 5.44 17.05 3.70
CA SER A 153 6.30 15.98 3.20
C SER A 153 6.34 14.86 4.21
N VAL A 154 6.46 13.63 3.74
CA VAL A 154 6.51 12.44 4.59
C VAL A 154 7.71 11.60 4.23
N LYS A 155 8.37 11.07 5.26
CA LYS A 155 9.42 10.06 5.10
C LYS A 155 9.00 8.81 5.86
N LEU A 156 8.71 7.75 5.11
CA LEU A 156 8.33 6.47 5.70
C LEU A 156 9.56 5.70 6.18
N ILE A 157 9.41 4.92 7.23
CA ILE A 157 10.52 4.07 7.71
C ILE A 157 10.71 2.84 6.81
N THR A 158 9.72 2.51 5.99
CA THR A 158 9.75 1.34 5.12
C THR A 158 9.18 1.72 3.75
N PRO A 159 9.78 1.25 2.65
CA PRO A 159 9.25 1.60 1.33
C PRO A 159 7.89 0.96 1.06
N ILE A 160 7.06 1.66 0.31
CA ILE A 160 5.72 1.23 -0.07
C ILE A 160 5.56 1.41 -1.58
N ALA A 161 4.90 0.46 -2.22
CA ALA A 161 4.52 0.58 -3.62
C ALA A 161 3.55 1.77 -3.75
N MET A 162 3.92 2.78 -4.52
CA MET A 162 3.05 3.95 -4.67
C MET A 162 3.21 4.63 -6.02
N ASN A 163 2.12 5.28 -6.41
CA ASN A 163 2.07 6.20 -7.54
C ASN A 163 1.50 7.50 -7.03
N GLU A 164 1.66 8.57 -7.79
CA GLU A 164 0.98 9.83 -7.49
C GLU A 164 -0.52 9.59 -7.49
N ASN A 165 -1.23 10.35 -6.67
CA ASN A 165 -2.68 10.25 -6.44
C ASN A 165 -3.12 9.04 -5.60
N LEU A 166 -2.17 8.32 -5.02
CA LEU A 166 -2.51 7.23 -4.09
C LEU A 166 -3.10 7.83 -2.80
N ASN A 167 -4.25 7.33 -2.40
CA ASN A 167 -4.90 7.73 -1.16
C ASN A 167 -4.32 6.99 0.03
N PHE A 168 -4.33 7.64 1.19
CA PHE A 168 -3.91 7.02 2.43
C PHE A 168 -4.70 7.58 3.60
N ALA A 169 -4.69 6.86 4.72
CA ALA A 169 -5.22 7.36 5.98
C ALA A 169 -4.06 7.64 6.93
N ILE A 170 -4.24 8.62 7.81
CA ILE A 170 -3.30 8.90 8.90
C ILE A 170 -3.92 8.32 10.15
N ARG A 171 -3.15 7.51 10.89
CA ARG A 171 -3.66 6.78 12.04
C ARG A 171 -2.76 6.93 13.26
N GLU A 172 -3.39 7.00 14.42
CA GLU A 172 -2.71 6.99 15.72
C GLU A 172 -3.35 5.90 16.56
N GLY A 173 -2.56 4.93 17.00
CA GLY A 173 -3.06 3.86 17.85
C GLY A 173 -4.24 3.09 17.25
N GLY A 174 -4.23 2.91 15.93
CA GLY A 174 -5.31 2.22 15.24
C GLY A 174 -6.53 3.07 14.94
N LYS A 175 -6.50 4.36 15.29
CA LYS A 175 -7.60 5.29 15.08
C LYS A 175 -7.28 6.23 13.94
N THR A 176 -8.18 6.39 12.97
CA THR A 176 -7.99 7.31 11.86
C THR A 176 -8.13 8.76 12.33
N VAL A 177 -7.10 9.56 12.07
CA VAL A 177 -7.08 10.98 12.43
C VAL A 177 -6.96 11.88 11.21
N GLY A 178 -6.81 11.33 10.03
CA GLY A 178 -6.76 12.11 8.81
C GLY A 178 -6.80 11.24 7.58
N ALA A 179 -6.97 11.88 6.43
CA ALA A 179 -6.97 11.21 5.14
C ALA A 179 -6.33 12.11 4.11
N GLY A 180 -5.54 11.52 3.23
CA GLY A 180 -4.80 12.32 2.27
C GLY A 180 -4.51 11.61 0.98
N VAL A 181 -3.75 12.29 0.15
CA VAL A 181 -3.36 11.81 -1.17
C VAL A 181 -1.90 12.18 -1.43
N VAL A 182 -1.18 11.25 -2.06
CA VAL A 182 0.19 11.49 -2.50
C VAL A 182 0.13 12.42 -3.70
N THR A 183 0.75 13.62 -3.59
CA THR A 183 0.74 14.60 -4.68
C THR A 183 2.00 14.52 -5.52
N LYS A 184 3.13 14.13 -4.91
CA LYS A 184 4.41 14.03 -5.61
C LYS A 184 5.29 13.01 -4.93
N ILE A 185 5.90 12.15 -5.71
CA ILE A 185 6.90 11.19 -5.20
C ILE A 185 8.27 11.83 -5.31
N VAL A 186 9.03 11.80 -4.21
CA VAL A 186 10.36 12.41 -4.15
C VAL A 186 11.46 11.36 -4.23
N LYS A 187 11.25 10.19 -3.58
CA LYS A 187 12.28 9.15 -3.60
C LYS A 187 11.68 7.76 -3.32
#